data_83be763d6f64b302bece19f4875ab4bf
#
_entry.id   83be763d6f64b302bece19f4875ab4bf
#
_cell.length_a   1.000
_cell.length_b   1.000
_cell.length_c   1.000
_cell.angle_alpha   90.00
_cell.angle_beta   90.00
_cell.angle_gamma   90.00
#
_symmetry.space_group_name_H-M   'P 1'
#
loop_
_entity.id
_entity.type
_entity.pdbx_description
1 polymer ?
#
loop_
_entity_poly.entity_id
_entity_poly.type
_entity_poly.pdbx_seq_one_letter_code
_entity_poly.pdbx_strand_id
1 'polypeptide(L)'
;MREYDSSFFWLDDAKLVNICYNTTAPNIGLQLNEDRTTLKCYFCDTGLLISLAFSARGIVTNEIYQKLMFDKLEIDEGMLVENIVAQMLKTAGSKLFFYNNYDKDEAENRMQIDFLIQKEIVTSRHNISPIEVKSSTNYTLTSIKKCIKKFGQYLSTPYVLHTNDVEQKDGLVYLPIYMAPLL
;
A
#
# COMPACT_ATOMS: atom_id res chain seq x y z
N MET A 1 -9.85 -21.48 -6.36
CA MET A 1 -9.08 -20.51 -5.54
C MET A 1 -8.39 -21.15 -4.33
N ARG A 2 -8.84 -22.33 -3.87
CA ARG A 2 -8.31 -22.99 -2.65
C ARG A 2 -6.95 -23.69 -2.79
N GLU A 3 -6.50 -24.03 -3.97
CA GLU A 3 -5.20 -24.72 -4.18
C GLU A 3 -3.97 -23.79 -4.05
N TYR A 4 -4.14 -22.49 -4.23
CA TYR A 4 -3.03 -21.51 -4.22
C TYR A 4 -2.92 -20.72 -2.91
N ASP A 5 -3.92 -20.81 -2.02
CA ASP A 5 -3.91 -20.01 -0.77
C ASP A 5 -2.70 -20.36 0.11
N SER A 6 -2.34 -21.65 0.20
CA SER A 6 -1.15 -22.10 0.93
C SER A 6 0.16 -21.63 0.31
N SER A 7 0.20 -21.40 -1.01
CA SER A 7 1.41 -20.99 -1.72
C SER A 7 1.82 -19.56 -1.39
N PHE A 8 0.87 -18.65 -1.23
CA PHE A 8 1.17 -17.27 -0.83
C PHE A 8 1.71 -17.18 0.58
N PHE A 9 1.15 -17.94 1.52
CA PHE A 9 1.66 -18.01 2.90
C PHE A 9 3.06 -18.63 2.94
N TRP A 10 3.31 -19.65 2.12
CA TRP A 10 4.65 -20.24 2.00
C TRP A 10 5.67 -19.22 1.45
N LEU A 11 5.30 -18.39 0.47
CA LEU A 11 6.17 -17.33 -0.06
C LEU A 11 6.44 -16.23 0.98
N ASP A 12 5.46 -15.90 1.84
CA ASP A 12 5.65 -14.94 2.94
C ASP A 12 6.57 -15.52 4.02
N ASP A 13 6.40 -16.80 4.38
CA ASP A 13 7.29 -17.50 5.31
C ASP A 13 8.73 -17.59 4.76
N ALA A 14 8.87 -17.82 3.45
CA ALA A 14 10.18 -17.83 2.76
C ALA A 14 10.77 -16.43 2.58
N LYS A 15 10.11 -15.35 3.00
CA LYS A 15 10.53 -13.95 2.86
C LYS A 15 10.74 -13.52 1.40
N LEU A 16 9.99 -14.08 0.48
CA LEU A 16 9.97 -13.68 -0.93
C LEU A 16 8.94 -12.59 -1.18
N VAL A 17 7.84 -12.61 -0.42
CA VAL A 17 6.78 -11.60 -0.50
C VAL A 17 6.38 -11.12 0.89
N ASN A 18 5.75 -9.96 0.93
CA ASN A 18 5.05 -9.40 2.09
C ASN A 18 3.55 -9.45 1.79
N ILE A 19 2.78 -10.17 2.58
CA ILE A 19 1.33 -10.20 2.45
C ILE A 19 0.74 -8.95 3.10
N CYS A 20 -0.14 -8.28 2.36
CA CYS A 20 -0.96 -7.18 2.83
C CYS A 20 -2.42 -7.66 2.87
N TYR A 21 -3.04 -7.61 4.04
CA TYR A 21 -4.37 -8.16 4.27
C TYR A 21 -5.44 -7.11 4.05
N ASN A 22 -6.53 -7.49 3.39
CA ASN A 22 -7.71 -6.63 3.37
C ASN A 22 -8.34 -6.58 4.77
N THR A 23 -8.91 -5.44 5.13
CA THR A 23 -9.78 -5.35 6.31
C THR A 23 -11.21 -5.08 5.87
N THR A 24 -12.18 -5.73 6.50
CA THR A 24 -13.60 -5.50 6.22
C THR A 24 -14.10 -4.17 6.78
N ALA A 25 -13.42 -3.66 7.80
CA ALA A 25 -13.72 -2.35 8.38
C ALA A 25 -12.43 -1.74 8.98
N PRO A 26 -12.04 -0.53 8.56
CA PRO A 26 -10.91 0.20 9.13
C PRO A 26 -11.30 0.82 10.49
N ASN A 27 -11.45 -0.01 11.49
CA ASN A 27 -11.76 0.37 12.86
C ASN A 27 -10.70 -0.17 13.83
N ILE A 28 -10.87 0.08 15.13
CA ILE A 28 -9.95 -0.39 16.17
C ILE A 28 -9.77 -1.91 16.04
N GLY A 29 -8.51 -2.33 15.94
CA GLY A 29 -8.18 -3.75 15.81
C GLY A 29 -8.29 -4.27 14.37
N LEU A 30 -7.48 -3.74 13.45
CA LEU A 30 -7.43 -4.20 12.05
C LEU A 30 -7.33 -5.71 11.91
N GLN A 31 -6.60 -6.38 12.82
CA GLN A 31 -6.45 -7.84 12.83
C GLN A 31 -7.76 -8.58 13.10
N LEU A 32 -8.70 -7.98 13.85
CA LEU A 32 -10.00 -8.60 14.14
C LEU A 32 -10.93 -8.59 12.93
N ASN A 33 -10.67 -7.68 11.99
CA ASN A 33 -11.45 -7.49 10.77
C ASN A 33 -10.68 -7.96 9.52
N GLU A 34 -9.66 -8.80 9.72
CA GLU A 34 -8.81 -9.31 8.65
C GLU A 34 -9.62 -10.23 7.72
N ASP A 35 -9.67 -9.85 6.44
CA ASP A 35 -10.20 -10.69 5.38
C ASP A 35 -9.05 -11.41 4.67
N ARG A 36 -8.95 -12.72 4.88
CA ARG A 36 -7.92 -13.57 4.27
C ARG A 36 -8.25 -14.02 2.85
N THR A 37 -9.42 -13.69 2.36
CA THR A 37 -9.84 -14.07 1.01
C THR A 37 -9.39 -13.06 -0.04
N THR A 38 -9.06 -11.84 0.39
CA THR A 38 -8.62 -10.74 -0.46
C THR A 38 -7.27 -10.23 0.02
N LEU A 39 -6.23 -10.50 -0.76
CA LEU A 39 -4.85 -10.21 -0.41
C LEU A 39 -4.18 -9.38 -1.50
N LYS A 40 -3.25 -8.50 -1.09
CA LYS A 40 -2.21 -7.96 -1.97
C LYS A 40 -0.88 -8.62 -1.58
N CYS A 41 -0.04 -8.94 -2.56
CA CYS A 41 1.30 -9.47 -2.34
C CYS A 41 2.31 -8.49 -2.91
N TYR A 42 3.24 -8.06 -2.08
CA TYR A 42 4.36 -7.22 -2.47
C TYR A 42 5.65 -8.01 -2.36
N PHE A 43 6.56 -7.87 -3.33
CA PHE A 43 7.85 -8.52 -3.24
C PHE A 43 8.71 -7.92 -2.14
N CYS A 44 9.44 -8.76 -1.40
CA CYS A 44 10.41 -8.30 -0.41
C CYS A 44 11.63 -7.60 -1.05
N ASP A 45 11.82 -7.79 -2.35
CA ASP A 45 12.88 -7.17 -3.15
C ASP A 45 12.27 -6.61 -4.44
N THR A 46 12.37 -5.30 -4.64
CA THR A 46 11.87 -4.63 -5.84
C THR A 46 12.68 -5.02 -7.09
N GLY A 47 13.96 -5.37 -6.94
CA GLY A 47 14.77 -5.92 -8.03
C GLY A 47 14.23 -7.27 -8.52
N LEU A 48 13.76 -8.12 -7.59
CA LEU A 48 13.09 -9.38 -7.94
C LEU A 48 11.78 -9.13 -8.70
N LEU A 49 10.97 -8.17 -8.26
CA LEU A 49 9.76 -7.75 -8.97
C LEU A 49 10.07 -7.34 -10.42
N ILE A 50 11.07 -6.48 -10.61
CA ILE A 50 11.52 -6.03 -11.93
C ILE A 50 12.02 -7.20 -12.76
N SER A 51 12.87 -8.05 -12.18
CA SER A 51 13.42 -9.21 -12.86
C SER A 51 12.32 -10.16 -13.36
N LEU A 52 11.31 -10.42 -12.56
CA LEU A 52 10.18 -11.27 -12.96
C LEU A 52 9.29 -10.61 -14.01
N ALA A 53 9.05 -9.31 -13.90
CA ALA A 53 8.26 -8.57 -14.89
C ALA A 53 8.90 -8.61 -16.29
N PHE A 54 10.22 -8.66 -16.37
CA PHE A 54 10.96 -8.67 -17.64
C PHE A 54 11.48 -10.05 -18.05
N SER A 55 11.52 -11.05 -17.17
CA SER A 55 12.05 -12.39 -17.46
C SER A 55 11.30 -13.12 -18.55
N ALA A 56 10.00 -12.87 -18.69
CA ALA A 56 9.17 -13.46 -19.76
C ALA A 56 9.63 -13.08 -21.19
N ARG A 57 10.49 -12.08 -21.34
CA ARG A 57 11.09 -11.65 -22.60
C ARG A 57 12.56 -12.03 -22.77
N GLY A 58 13.14 -12.77 -21.82
CA GLY A 58 14.52 -13.30 -21.89
C GLY A 58 15.63 -12.24 -21.80
N ILE A 59 15.32 -11.01 -21.47
CA ILE A 59 16.28 -9.90 -21.52
C ILE A 59 16.16 -9.04 -20.25
N VAL A 60 16.79 -9.49 -19.16
CA VAL A 60 17.14 -8.55 -18.08
C VAL A 60 18.57 -8.09 -18.36
N THR A 61 18.71 -7.04 -19.15
CA THR A 61 20.01 -6.42 -19.44
C THR A 61 20.23 -5.21 -18.53
N ASN A 62 21.50 -4.83 -18.32
CA ASN A 62 21.86 -3.59 -17.64
C ASN A 62 21.14 -2.36 -18.25
N GLU A 63 20.74 -2.44 -19.52
CA GLU A 63 19.97 -1.41 -20.21
C GLU A 63 18.57 -1.19 -19.62
N ILE A 64 17.91 -2.25 -19.13
CA ILE A 64 16.59 -2.14 -18.48
C ILE A 64 16.72 -1.39 -17.16
N TYR A 65 17.71 -1.73 -16.36
CA TYR A 65 17.98 -1.02 -15.10
C TYR A 65 18.38 0.44 -15.35
N GLN A 66 19.17 0.72 -16.37
CA GLN A 66 19.51 2.09 -16.75
C GLN A 66 18.29 2.87 -17.22
N LYS A 67 17.43 2.27 -18.04
CA LYS A 67 16.20 2.91 -18.50
C LYS A 67 15.22 3.15 -17.35
N LEU A 68 15.16 2.25 -16.39
CA LEU A 68 14.36 2.42 -15.16
C LEU A 68 14.89 3.59 -14.32
N MET A 69 16.21 3.66 -14.11
CA MET A 69 16.84 4.73 -13.33
C MET A 69 16.72 6.11 -13.98
N PHE A 70 16.59 6.17 -15.30
CA PHE A 70 16.51 7.42 -16.07
C PHE A 70 15.09 7.73 -16.59
N ASP A 71 14.07 7.10 -15.99
CA ASP A 71 12.66 7.36 -16.30
C ASP A 71 12.29 7.16 -17.79
N LYS A 72 12.92 6.17 -18.43
CA LYS A 72 12.77 5.87 -19.86
C LYS A 72 12.00 4.58 -20.14
N LEU A 73 11.53 3.90 -19.10
CA LEU A 73 10.66 2.74 -19.22
C LEU A 73 9.24 3.15 -18.86
N GLU A 74 8.30 2.93 -19.76
CA GLU A 74 6.87 2.97 -19.46
C GLU A 74 6.49 1.74 -18.61
N ILE A 75 6.84 1.80 -17.33
CA ILE A 75 6.43 0.83 -16.30
C ILE A 75 5.30 1.48 -15.51
N ASP A 76 4.42 0.66 -14.97
CA ASP A 76 3.48 1.11 -13.95
C ASP A 76 4.26 1.51 -12.68
N GLU A 77 4.70 2.76 -12.64
CA GLU A 77 5.43 3.36 -11.53
C GLU A 77 4.63 3.23 -10.22
N GLY A 78 3.30 3.28 -10.30
CA GLY A 78 2.43 3.13 -9.14
C GLY A 78 2.68 1.81 -8.44
N MET A 79 2.73 0.70 -9.19
CA MET A 79 2.99 -0.63 -8.64
C MET A 79 4.39 -0.73 -7.99
N LEU A 80 5.41 -0.14 -8.62
CA LEU A 80 6.78 -0.14 -8.06
C LEU A 80 6.85 0.66 -6.77
N VAL A 81 6.25 1.84 -6.75
CA VAL A 81 6.25 2.72 -5.58
C VAL A 81 5.44 2.11 -4.44
N GLU A 82 4.26 1.51 -4.71
CA GLU A 82 3.53 0.75 -3.69
C GLU A 82 4.38 -0.38 -3.11
N ASN A 83 5.11 -1.13 -3.95
CA ASN A 83 5.98 -2.21 -3.50
C ASN A 83 7.11 -1.71 -2.59
N ILE A 84 7.73 -0.58 -2.93
CA ILE A 84 8.77 0.07 -2.11
C ILE A 84 8.18 0.51 -0.76
N VAL A 85 7.03 1.15 -0.77
CA VAL A 85 6.34 1.59 0.46
C VAL A 85 5.98 0.38 1.34
N ALA A 86 5.49 -0.71 0.75
CA ALA A 86 5.19 -1.94 1.50
C ALA A 86 6.45 -2.48 2.20
N GLN A 87 7.60 -2.50 1.54
CA GLN A 87 8.89 -2.90 2.14
C GLN A 87 9.27 -1.98 3.29
N MET A 88 9.16 -0.66 3.10
CA MET A 88 9.50 0.35 4.12
C MET A 88 8.63 0.20 5.37
N LEU A 89 7.31 0.08 5.21
CA LEU A 89 6.37 -0.12 6.32
C LEU A 89 6.63 -1.44 7.05
N LYS A 90 6.90 -2.52 6.30
CA LYS A 90 7.21 -3.84 6.87
C LYS A 90 8.52 -3.81 7.67
N THR A 91 9.54 -3.12 7.16
CA THR A 91 10.84 -2.98 7.83
C THR A 91 10.73 -2.14 9.10
N ALA A 92 9.82 -1.15 9.12
CA ALA A 92 9.49 -0.37 10.32
C ALA A 92 8.67 -1.15 11.37
N GLY A 93 8.34 -2.43 11.10
CA GLY A 93 7.62 -3.30 12.03
C GLY A 93 6.11 -3.36 11.83
N SER A 94 5.55 -2.60 10.89
CA SER A 94 4.12 -2.57 10.65
C SER A 94 3.62 -3.87 10.02
N LYS A 95 2.50 -4.39 10.52
CA LYS A 95 1.69 -5.37 9.78
C LYS A 95 0.92 -4.64 8.69
N LEU A 96 1.00 -5.16 7.46
CA LEU A 96 0.41 -4.50 6.31
C LEU A 96 -1.08 -4.82 6.20
N PHE A 97 -1.88 -3.78 6.13
CA PHE A 97 -3.30 -3.84 5.84
C PHE A 97 -3.66 -2.86 4.73
N PHE A 98 -4.71 -3.17 3.97
CA PHE A 98 -5.35 -2.26 3.03
C PHE A 98 -6.86 -2.31 3.23
N TYR A 99 -7.57 -1.38 2.61
CA TYR A 99 -9.03 -1.42 2.55
C TYR A 99 -9.48 -1.36 1.11
N ASN A 100 -10.26 -2.33 0.71
CA ASN A 100 -10.91 -2.34 -0.59
C ASN A 100 -12.39 -2.67 -0.43
N ASN A 101 -13.24 -1.77 -0.86
CA ASN A 101 -14.66 -2.00 -0.96
C ASN A 101 -15.13 -1.72 -2.40
N TYR A 102 -15.52 -2.77 -3.08
CA TYR A 102 -16.11 -2.70 -4.41
C TYR A 102 -17.62 -2.86 -4.31
N ASP A 103 -18.30 -1.77 -3.98
CA ASP A 103 -19.76 -1.70 -3.99
C ASP A 103 -20.25 -1.46 -5.42
N LYS A 104 -21.14 -2.33 -5.93
CA LYS A 104 -21.70 -2.19 -7.28
C LYS A 104 -22.79 -1.14 -7.35
N ASP A 105 -23.54 -0.99 -6.28
CA ASP A 105 -24.76 -0.21 -6.24
C ASP A 105 -24.51 1.23 -5.77
N GLU A 106 -23.59 1.40 -4.81
CA GLU A 106 -23.28 2.71 -4.23
C GLU A 106 -21.85 3.18 -4.57
N ALA A 107 -21.73 4.11 -5.51
CA ALA A 107 -20.44 4.68 -5.92
C ALA A 107 -19.72 5.42 -4.78
N GLU A 108 -20.44 5.95 -3.79
CA GLU A 108 -19.84 6.59 -2.60
C GLU A 108 -19.07 5.58 -1.72
N ASN A 109 -19.52 4.33 -1.68
CA ASN A 109 -18.86 3.27 -0.91
C ASN A 109 -17.65 2.67 -1.63
N ARG A 110 -17.55 2.86 -2.95
CA ARG A 110 -16.39 2.37 -3.72
C ARG A 110 -15.15 3.18 -3.37
N MET A 111 -14.21 2.51 -2.72
CA MET A 111 -12.91 3.10 -2.41
C MET A 111 -11.86 2.01 -2.20
N GLN A 112 -10.63 2.34 -2.49
CA GLN A 112 -9.46 1.54 -2.16
C GLN A 112 -8.47 2.45 -1.46
N ILE A 113 -7.94 2.00 -0.32
CA ILE A 113 -6.86 2.66 0.43
C ILE A 113 -5.65 1.74 0.36
N ASP A 114 -4.52 2.27 -0.07
CA ASP A 114 -3.33 1.47 -0.37
C ASP A 114 -2.78 0.78 0.88
N PHE A 115 -2.64 1.52 1.99
CA PHE A 115 -2.25 0.95 3.27
C PHE A 115 -3.05 1.54 4.43
N LEU A 116 -3.18 0.73 5.47
CA LEU A 116 -3.67 1.13 6.79
C LEU A 116 -2.63 0.72 7.82
N ILE A 117 -2.21 1.66 8.65
CA ILE A 117 -1.34 1.38 9.79
C ILE A 117 -2.09 1.63 11.08
N GLN A 118 -1.84 0.80 12.08
CA GLN A 118 -2.40 0.95 13.42
C GLN A 118 -1.29 1.39 14.37
N LYS A 119 -1.56 2.40 15.19
CA LYS A 119 -0.65 2.80 16.25
C LYS A 119 -0.46 1.65 17.25
N GLU A 120 0.78 1.42 17.66
CA GLU A 120 1.11 0.36 18.64
C GLU A 120 0.40 0.56 19.99
N ILE A 121 0.33 1.81 20.44
CA ILE A 121 -0.33 2.15 21.72
C ILE A 121 -1.72 2.69 21.41
N VAL A 122 -2.73 1.87 21.71
CA VAL A 122 -4.14 2.25 21.57
C VAL A 122 -4.58 3.06 22.78
N THR A 123 -4.40 4.37 22.71
CA THR A 123 -4.86 5.31 23.76
C THR A 123 -6.25 5.89 23.49
N SER A 124 -6.73 5.76 22.27
CA SER A 124 -8.03 6.28 21.83
C SER A 124 -8.61 5.46 20.69
N ARG A 125 -9.87 5.73 20.32
CA ARG A 125 -10.49 5.12 19.14
C ARG A 125 -9.88 5.60 17.82
N HIS A 126 -9.17 6.73 17.83
CA HIS A 126 -8.50 7.32 16.65
C HIS A 126 -7.07 6.77 16.55
N ASN A 127 -6.92 5.54 16.11
CA ASN A 127 -5.61 4.87 16.10
C ASN A 127 -5.21 4.29 14.74
N ILE A 128 -6.03 4.49 13.69
CA ILE A 128 -5.75 3.98 12.35
C ILE A 128 -5.42 5.14 11.43
N SER A 129 -4.29 5.07 10.77
CA SER A 129 -3.87 6.04 9.76
C SER A 129 -3.98 5.43 8.37
N PRO A 130 -4.87 5.95 7.51
CA PRO A 130 -4.90 5.57 6.11
C PRO A 130 -3.75 6.22 5.35
N ILE A 131 -3.17 5.49 4.43
CA ILE A 131 -2.05 5.93 3.58
C ILE A 131 -2.45 5.71 2.12
N GLU A 132 -2.35 6.76 1.33
CA GLU A 132 -2.40 6.73 -0.13
C GLU A 132 -1.00 6.94 -0.70
N VAL A 133 -0.63 6.18 -1.69
CA VAL A 133 0.67 6.26 -2.37
C VAL A 133 0.49 6.86 -3.76
N LYS A 134 1.28 7.86 -4.10
CA LYS A 134 1.21 8.59 -5.37
C LYS A 134 2.60 8.68 -6.01
N SER A 135 2.78 8.06 -7.16
CA SER A 135 4.02 8.07 -7.93
C SER A 135 4.14 9.28 -8.86
N SER A 136 3.01 9.87 -9.26
CA SER A 136 2.96 11.02 -10.18
C SER A 136 2.50 12.29 -9.47
N THR A 137 2.68 13.44 -10.12
CA THR A 137 2.22 14.74 -9.62
C THR A 137 0.74 15.00 -9.90
N ASN A 138 0.16 14.30 -10.88
CA ASN A 138 -1.24 14.47 -11.27
C ASN A 138 -2.08 13.29 -10.77
N TYR A 139 -2.70 13.44 -9.60
CA TYR A 139 -3.47 12.39 -8.95
C TYR A 139 -4.76 12.90 -8.32
N THR A 140 -5.66 11.98 -8.03
CA THR A 140 -6.89 12.24 -7.29
C THR A 140 -6.81 11.68 -5.87
N LEU A 141 -7.52 12.30 -4.94
CA LEU A 141 -7.62 11.89 -3.53
C LEU A 141 -9.03 11.45 -3.17
N THR A 142 -9.76 10.95 -4.15
CA THR A 142 -11.18 10.59 -3.97
C THR A 142 -11.34 9.49 -2.93
N SER A 143 -10.52 8.44 -2.97
CA SER A 143 -10.62 7.29 -2.05
C SER A 143 -10.35 7.69 -0.61
N ILE A 144 -9.24 8.39 -0.33
CA ILE A 144 -8.89 8.80 1.03
C ILE A 144 -9.94 9.79 1.61
N LYS A 145 -10.46 10.71 0.80
CA LYS A 145 -11.54 11.63 1.23
C LYS A 145 -12.83 10.89 1.57
N LYS A 146 -13.21 9.87 0.79
CA LYS A 146 -14.35 8.99 1.10
C LYS A 146 -14.09 8.19 2.39
N CYS A 147 -12.88 7.67 2.55
CA CYS A 147 -12.48 6.93 3.75
C CYS A 147 -12.61 7.82 5.00
N ILE A 148 -12.13 9.05 4.96
CA ILE A 148 -12.25 10.02 6.05
C ILE A 148 -13.72 10.33 6.35
N LYS A 149 -14.54 10.56 5.32
CA LYS A 149 -15.98 10.82 5.49
C LYS A 149 -16.69 9.65 6.19
N LYS A 150 -16.35 8.40 5.81
CA LYS A 150 -17.05 7.20 6.29
C LYS A 150 -16.54 6.71 7.65
N PHE A 151 -15.23 6.75 7.88
CA PHE A 151 -14.57 6.13 9.02
C PHE A 151 -13.85 7.10 9.95
N GLY A 152 -14.00 8.41 9.77
CA GLY A 152 -13.26 9.45 10.48
C GLY A 152 -13.25 9.31 12.00
N GLN A 153 -14.29 8.71 12.58
CA GLN A 153 -14.34 8.44 14.03
C GLN A 153 -13.31 7.43 14.56
N TYR A 154 -12.67 6.66 13.65
CA TYR A 154 -11.62 5.68 13.98
C TYR A 154 -10.25 6.09 13.46
N LEU A 155 -10.22 7.07 12.55
CA LEU A 155 -9.00 7.47 11.89
C LEU A 155 -8.19 8.45 12.75
N SER A 156 -6.89 8.23 12.72
CA SER A 156 -5.88 9.19 13.18
C SER A 156 -5.47 10.08 12.01
N THR A 157 -4.20 10.41 11.88
CA THR A 157 -3.67 11.24 10.81
C THR A 157 -3.71 10.48 9.47
N PRO A 158 -4.42 10.98 8.45
CA PRO A 158 -4.34 10.44 7.11
C PRO A 158 -3.10 10.96 6.38
N TYR A 159 -2.40 10.08 5.68
CA TYR A 159 -1.16 10.37 4.96
C TYR A 159 -1.30 10.18 3.46
N VAL A 160 -0.62 11.04 2.71
CA VAL A 160 -0.37 10.89 1.28
C VAL A 160 1.14 10.82 1.08
N LEU A 161 1.64 9.67 0.64
CA LEU A 161 3.04 9.50 0.28
C LEU A 161 3.21 9.88 -1.19
N HIS A 162 4.10 10.81 -1.47
CA HIS A 162 4.30 11.37 -2.82
C HIS A 162 5.77 11.74 -3.08
N THR A 163 6.06 12.24 -4.25
CA THR A 163 7.43 12.59 -4.67
C THR A 163 7.87 14.01 -4.28
N ASN A 164 6.95 14.84 -3.77
CA ASN A 164 7.24 16.23 -3.38
C ASN A 164 7.59 16.35 -1.90
N ASP A 165 7.82 17.58 -1.45
CA ASP A 165 8.16 17.90 -0.07
C ASP A 165 7.00 17.74 0.92
N VAL A 166 7.30 17.85 2.21
CA VAL A 166 6.32 17.77 3.29
C VAL A 166 5.33 18.93 3.19
N GLU A 167 4.04 18.60 3.20
CA GLU A 167 2.95 19.58 3.22
C GLU A 167 1.84 19.11 4.15
N GLN A 168 1.12 20.04 4.77
CA GLN A 168 -0.13 19.76 5.47
C GLN A 168 -1.24 20.60 4.88
N LYS A 169 -2.25 19.94 4.33
CA LYS A 169 -3.35 20.62 3.63
C LYS A 169 -4.63 19.80 3.70
N ASP A 170 -5.78 20.47 3.85
CA ASP A 170 -7.11 19.86 3.88
C ASP A 170 -7.26 18.69 4.88
N GLY A 171 -6.55 18.76 6.02
CA GLY A 171 -6.56 17.71 7.03
C GLY A 171 -5.74 16.46 6.66
N LEU A 172 -4.98 16.50 5.58
CA LEU A 172 -4.06 15.48 5.13
C LEU A 172 -2.62 15.90 5.40
N VAL A 173 -1.77 14.94 5.72
CA VAL A 173 -0.32 15.15 5.82
C VAL A 173 0.34 14.48 4.61
N TYR A 174 1.02 15.27 3.83
CA TYR A 174 1.77 14.83 2.66
C TYR A 174 3.22 14.63 3.06
N LEU A 175 3.77 13.49 2.74
CA LEU A 175 5.16 13.14 3.07
C LEU A 175 5.86 12.58 1.84
N PRO A 176 7.15 12.92 1.65
CA PRO A 176 7.99 12.22 0.70
C PRO A 176 7.99 10.71 0.95
N ILE A 177 8.00 9.90 -0.11
CA ILE A 177 7.92 8.44 -0.04
C ILE A 177 8.97 7.85 0.91
N TYR A 178 10.19 8.40 0.94
CA TYR A 178 11.27 7.92 1.80
C TYR A 178 11.03 8.12 3.31
N MET A 179 10.00 8.87 3.68
CA MET A 179 9.59 9.06 5.08
C MET A 179 8.60 7.98 5.56
N ALA A 180 8.16 7.06 4.70
CA ALA A 180 7.26 5.98 5.07
C ALA A 180 7.72 5.16 6.31
N PRO A 181 9.02 4.90 6.56
CA PRO A 181 9.46 4.18 7.75
C PRO A 181 9.27 4.95 9.08
N LEU A 182 8.91 6.20 9.03
CA LEU A 182 8.68 7.03 10.23
C LEU A 182 7.23 7.01 10.71
N LEU A 183 6.34 6.31 10.00
CA LEU A 183 4.90 6.25 10.27
C LEU A 183 4.49 5.22 11.30
#